data_17f51680d178b33897cdc6454a452286
#
_entry.id   17f51680d178b33897cdc6454a452286
#
_cell.length_a   1.000
_cell.length_b   1.000
_cell.length_c   1.000
_cell.angle_alpha   90.00
_cell.angle_beta   90.00
_cell.angle_gamma   90.00
#
_symmetry.space_group_name_H-M   'P 1'
#
loop_
_entity.id
_entity.type
_entity.pdbx_description
1 polymer ?
#
loop_
_entity_poly.entity_id
_entity_poly.type
_entity_poly.pdbx_seq_one_letter_code
_entity_poly.pdbx_strand_id
1 'polypeptide(L)'
;MKKHLLTAIVVVALSALTTGRARAQEGGIMLDAVAPGAAVETLDGRKVDLGSYFHGKPAVLEFWATWCPLCKQLEPQMQAAREKYAGRVMFVSVGVKDNQTPEKQKAFAESKRIGGEFVFDRDGNAVAAYQVPHTSYLVVVDAKGKVVYTGVGGKQNVDAAIMKALPMGSAMQNGSY
;
A
#
# COMPACT_ATOMS: atom_id res chain seq x y z
N MET A 1 -32.15 -58.72 43.31
CA MET A 1 -32.75 -57.56 42.62
C MET A 1 -31.87 -56.34 42.88
N LYS A 2 -30.92 -56.05 42.01
CA LYS A 2 -30.04 -54.87 42.09
C LYS A 2 -30.17 -54.09 40.78
N LYS A 3 -30.75 -52.91 40.89
CA LYS A 3 -30.92 -51.96 39.74
C LYS A 3 -29.60 -51.26 39.50
N HIS A 4 -28.99 -51.47 38.33
CA HIS A 4 -27.85 -50.73 37.89
C HIS A 4 -28.31 -49.43 37.17
N LEU A 5 -28.03 -48.32 37.80
CA LEU A 5 -28.28 -46.98 37.26
C LEU A 5 -27.05 -46.58 36.40
N LEU A 6 -27.21 -46.61 35.08
CA LEU A 6 -26.20 -46.16 34.12
C LEU A 6 -26.32 -44.64 34.00
N THR A 7 -25.35 -43.96 34.58
CA THR A 7 -25.20 -42.50 34.42
C THR A 7 -24.47 -42.22 33.11
N ALA A 8 -25.18 -41.77 32.12
CA ALA A 8 -24.59 -41.30 30.85
C ALA A 8 -23.98 -39.91 31.05
N ILE A 9 -22.66 -39.80 30.97
CA ILE A 9 -21.94 -38.53 30.95
C ILE A 9 -21.96 -38.01 29.53
N VAL A 10 -22.78 -36.98 29.28
CA VAL A 10 -22.75 -36.21 28.01
C VAL A 10 -21.61 -35.23 28.07
N VAL A 11 -20.51 -35.52 27.38
CA VAL A 11 -19.41 -34.56 27.16
C VAL A 11 -19.82 -33.65 26.03
N VAL A 12 -20.29 -32.46 26.36
CA VAL A 12 -20.50 -31.38 25.39
C VAL A 12 -19.14 -30.77 25.07
N ALA A 13 -18.55 -31.17 23.95
CA ALA A 13 -17.37 -30.52 23.39
C ALA A 13 -17.77 -29.13 22.83
N LEU A 14 -17.51 -28.09 23.60
CA LEU A 14 -17.69 -26.71 23.19
C LEU A 14 -16.57 -26.35 22.21
N SER A 15 -16.81 -26.59 20.92
CA SER A 15 -15.91 -26.13 19.83
C SER A 15 -15.96 -24.63 19.79
N ALA A 16 -14.96 -23.97 20.37
CA ALA A 16 -14.74 -22.54 20.23
C ALA A 16 -14.38 -22.26 18.75
N LEU A 17 -15.38 -21.92 17.94
CA LEU A 17 -15.15 -21.31 16.66
C LEU A 17 -14.50 -19.94 16.91
N THR A 18 -13.19 -19.87 16.78
CA THR A 18 -12.47 -18.61 16.64
C THR A 18 -12.87 -18.02 15.29
N THR A 19 -13.95 -17.26 15.28
CA THR A 19 -14.28 -16.38 14.17
C THR A 19 -13.20 -15.30 14.10
N GLY A 20 -12.14 -15.59 13.37
CA GLY A 20 -11.22 -14.55 12.94
C GLY A 20 -12.06 -13.47 12.24
N ARG A 21 -12.22 -12.33 12.88
CA ARG A 21 -12.78 -11.15 12.24
C ARG A 21 -11.87 -10.80 11.07
N ALA A 22 -12.22 -11.27 9.88
CA ALA A 22 -11.74 -10.66 8.67
C ALA A 22 -12.13 -9.18 8.76
N ARG A 23 -11.15 -8.29 8.98
CA ARG A 23 -11.36 -6.87 8.81
C ARG A 23 -11.79 -6.72 7.36
N ALA A 24 -13.03 -6.33 7.14
CA ALA A 24 -13.47 -5.90 5.83
C ALA A 24 -12.52 -4.77 5.41
N GLN A 25 -11.74 -5.02 4.37
CA GLN A 25 -10.86 -4.03 3.78
C GLN A 25 -11.81 -3.00 3.17
N GLU A 26 -11.77 -1.76 3.66
CA GLU A 26 -12.65 -0.68 3.20
C GLU A 26 -12.26 -0.27 1.77
N GLY A 27 -12.54 -1.14 0.79
CA GLY A 27 -12.20 -0.95 -0.61
C GLY A 27 -10.70 -1.12 -0.90
N GLY A 28 -10.34 -1.04 -2.18
CA GLY A 28 -8.96 -1.16 -2.63
C GLY A 28 -8.58 -2.56 -3.11
N ILE A 29 -7.41 -2.68 -3.73
CA ILE A 29 -6.88 -3.94 -4.23
C ILE A 29 -6.64 -4.92 -3.08
N MET A 30 -6.94 -6.19 -3.29
CA MET A 30 -6.79 -7.22 -2.28
C MET A 30 -5.31 -7.50 -1.95
N LEU A 31 -5.04 -7.84 -0.69
CA LEU A 31 -3.75 -8.40 -0.30
C LEU A 31 -3.49 -9.72 -1.05
N ASP A 32 -2.23 -10.03 -1.28
CA ASP A 32 -1.73 -11.16 -2.06
C ASP A 32 -2.11 -11.16 -3.55
N ALA A 33 -2.89 -10.18 -4.01
CA ALA A 33 -3.09 -9.99 -5.44
C ALA A 33 -1.78 -9.62 -6.14
N VAL A 34 -1.66 -9.98 -7.42
CA VAL A 34 -0.59 -9.45 -8.27
C VAL A 34 -0.92 -7.99 -8.57
N ALA A 35 0.01 -7.08 -8.27
CA ALA A 35 -0.15 -5.66 -8.56
C ALA A 35 -0.30 -5.45 -10.06
N PRO A 36 -1.43 -4.89 -10.54
CA PRO A 36 -1.64 -4.72 -11.96
C PRO A 36 -0.77 -3.60 -12.54
N GLY A 37 -0.40 -3.73 -13.82
CA GLY A 37 -0.01 -2.60 -14.64
C GLY A 37 -1.20 -1.68 -14.92
N ALA A 38 -0.91 -0.45 -15.28
CA ALA A 38 -1.91 0.50 -15.74
C ALA A 38 -1.25 1.57 -16.62
N ALA A 39 -1.93 1.97 -17.68
CA ALA A 39 -1.47 3.07 -18.51
C ALA A 39 -1.58 4.40 -17.75
N VAL A 40 -0.45 5.06 -17.52
CA VAL A 40 -0.33 6.36 -16.87
C VAL A 40 0.61 7.26 -17.69
N GLU A 41 0.77 8.51 -17.29
CA GLU A 41 1.71 9.44 -17.91
C GLU A 41 2.75 9.92 -16.90
N THR A 42 3.98 10.10 -17.32
CA THR A 42 4.97 10.89 -16.57
C THR A 42 4.54 12.36 -16.53
N LEU A 43 5.11 13.16 -15.62
CA LEU A 43 4.73 14.59 -15.51
C LEU A 43 5.15 15.42 -16.73
N ASP A 44 5.99 14.88 -17.62
CA ASP A 44 6.37 15.46 -18.92
C ASP A 44 5.53 14.90 -20.09
N GLY A 45 4.48 14.10 -19.80
CA GLY A 45 3.48 13.66 -20.76
C GLY A 45 3.82 12.36 -21.50
N ARG A 46 4.89 11.63 -21.16
CA ARG A 46 5.19 10.34 -21.78
C ARG A 46 4.26 9.26 -21.22
N LYS A 47 3.66 8.47 -22.09
CA LYS A 47 2.88 7.29 -21.70
C LYS A 47 3.79 6.18 -21.21
N VAL A 48 3.47 5.62 -20.05
CA VAL A 48 4.22 4.53 -19.40
C VAL A 48 3.24 3.55 -18.77
N ASP A 49 3.71 2.33 -18.55
CA ASP A 49 2.97 1.37 -17.73
C ASP A 49 3.42 1.45 -16.27
N LEU A 50 2.48 1.62 -15.34
CA LEU A 50 2.75 1.72 -13.91
C LEU A 50 3.50 0.49 -13.39
N GLY A 51 3.22 -0.70 -13.92
CA GLY A 51 3.90 -1.94 -13.57
C GLY A 51 5.40 -1.91 -13.84
N SER A 52 5.87 -1.10 -14.81
CA SER A 52 7.30 -1.00 -15.13
C SER A 52 8.15 -0.47 -13.97
N TYR A 53 7.55 0.24 -13.01
CA TYR A 53 8.27 0.83 -11.87
C TYR A 53 8.61 -0.16 -10.75
N PHE A 54 7.98 -1.33 -10.70
CA PHE A 54 8.17 -2.27 -9.58
C PHE A 54 8.54 -3.70 -10.00
N HIS A 55 9.06 -3.89 -11.20
CA HIS A 55 9.60 -5.18 -11.62
C HIS A 55 10.86 -5.55 -10.82
N GLY A 56 10.78 -6.62 -10.02
CA GLY A 56 11.91 -7.17 -9.26
C GLY A 56 12.35 -6.35 -8.05
N LYS A 57 11.64 -5.27 -7.71
CA LYS A 57 11.91 -4.44 -6.52
C LYS A 57 10.63 -4.19 -5.74
N PRO A 58 10.70 -4.14 -4.40
CA PRO A 58 9.59 -3.66 -3.61
C PRO A 58 9.23 -2.22 -3.98
N ALA A 59 7.94 -1.89 -3.94
CA ALA A 59 7.48 -0.54 -4.27
C ALA A 59 6.40 -0.05 -3.30
N VAL A 60 6.35 1.26 -3.13
CA VAL A 60 5.26 2.00 -2.49
C VAL A 60 4.59 2.85 -3.55
N LEU A 61 3.30 2.61 -3.77
CA LEU A 61 2.46 3.42 -4.63
C LEU A 61 1.57 4.29 -3.73
N GLU A 62 1.61 5.60 -3.91
CA GLU A 62 0.71 6.55 -3.24
C GLU A 62 -0.24 7.18 -4.25
N PHE A 63 -1.55 6.92 -4.11
CA PHE A 63 -2.58 7.61 -4.89
C PHE A 63 -2.94 8.92 -4.20
N TRP A 64 -2.56 10.04 -4.80
CA TRP A 64 -2.56 11.33 -4.13
C TRP A 64 -3.04 12.50 -4.98
N ALA A 65 -3.23 13.65 -4.33
CA ALA A 65 -3.50 14.92 -4.98
C ALA A 65 -2.88 16.09 -4.22
N THR A 66 -2.54 17.16 -4.93
CA THR A 66 -1.96 18.37 -4.34
C THR A 66 -2.88 19.07 -3.33
N TRP A 67 -4.18 18.91 -3.48
CA TRP A 67 -5.22 19.46 -2.59
C TRP A 67 -5.58 18.53 -1.41
N CYS A 68 -5.08 17.30 -1.38
CA CYS A 68 -5.45 16.27 -0.40
C CYS A 68 -4.84 16.55 1.00
N PRO A 69 -5.63 16.84 2.05
CA PRO A 69 -5.08 17.12 3.38
C PRO A 69 -4.47 15.88 4.05
N LEU A 70 -5.03 14.69 3.81
CA LEU A 70 -4.50 13.44 4.37
C LEU A 70 -3.15 13.08 3.73
N CYS A 71 -2.95 13.37 2.44
CA CYS A 71 -1.67 13.20 1.79
C CYS A 71 -0.59 14.12 2.39
N LYS A 72 -0.95 15.38 2.67
CA LYS A 72 -0.05 16.32 3.37
C LYS A 72 0.31 15.85 4.78
N GLN A 73 -0.63 15.22 5.48
CA GLN A 73 -0.40 14.65 6.82
C GLN A 73 0.51 13.41 6.75
N LEU A 74 0.42 12.62 5.69
CA LEU A 74 1.23 11.41 5.48
C LEU A 74 2.65 11.74 5.03
N GLU A 75 2.86 12.86 4.35
CA GLU A 75 4.12 13.22 3.68
C GLU A 75 5.38 13.15 4.58
N PRO A 76 5.38 13.58 5.85
CA PRO A 76 6.56 13.42 6.71
C PRO A 76 7.00 11.97 6.87
N GLN A 77 6.07 11.02 6.97
CA GLN A 77 6.39 9.60 7.05
C GLN A 77 6.86 9.05 5.70
N MET A 78 6.28 9.52 4.60
CA MET A 78 6.72 9.17 3.24
C MET A 78 8.15 9.68 2.99
N GLN A 79 8.47 10.91 3.40
CA GLN A 79 9.80 11.48 3.27
C GLN A 79 10.84 10.66 4.05
N ALA A 80 10.56 10.38 5.32
CA ALA A 80 11.44 9.56 6.16
C ALA A 80 11.65 8.15 5.55
N ALA A 81 10.59 7.57 4.96
CA ALA A 81 10.68 6.28 4.30
C ALA A 81 11.51 6.35 3.01
N ARG A 82 11.36 7.38 2.18
CA ARG A 82 12.18 7.59 0.98
C ARG A 82 13.66 7.66 1.32
N GLU A 83 14.02 8.36 2.39
CA GLU A 83 15.40 8.47 2.88
C GLU A 83 15.92 7.13 3.41
N LYS A 84 15.17 6.48 4.30
CA LYS A 84 15.55 5.22 4.94
C LYS A 84 15.71 4.06 3.95
N TYR A 85 14.86 4.01 2.92
CA TYR A 85 14.79 2.90 1.97
C TYR A 85 15.33 3.26 0.58
N ALA A 86 16.09 4.35 0.47
CA ALA A 86 16.69 4.78 -0.78
C ALA A 86 17.43 3.64 -1.50
N GLY A 87 17.19 3.47 -2.80
CA GLY A 87 17.78 2.41 -3.62
C GLY A 87 17.23 1.00 -3.38
N ARG A 88 16.56 0.73 -2.25
CA ARG A 88 15.99 -0.59 -1.91
C ARG A 88 14.52 -0.72 -2.25
N VAL A 89 13.78 0.36 -2.19
CA VAL A 89 12.33 0.43 -2.43
C VAL A 89 12.06 1.52 -3.47
N MET A 90 11.22 1.23 -4.43
CA MET A 90 10.73 2.22 -5.39
C MET A 90 9.56 2.99 -4.77
N PHE A 91 9.57 4.31 -4.89
CA PHE A 91 8.46 5.17 -4.47
C PHE A 91 7.85 5.82 -5.69
N VAL A 92 6.56 5.56 -5.92
CA VAL A 92 5.80 6.09 -7.05
C VAL A 92 4.59 6.85 -6.54
N SER A 93 4.54 8.15 -6.80
CA SER A 93 3.41 9.01 -6.50
C SER A 93 2.48 9.05 -7.71
N VAL A 94 1.33 8.40 -7.62
CA VAL A 94 0.31 8.32 -8.66
C VAL A 94 -0.71 9.43 -8.45
N GLY A 95 -0.64 10.45 -9.24
CA GLY A 95 -1.58 11.56 -9.16
C GLY A 95 -2.93 11.24 -9.78
N VAL A 96 -3.99 11.36 -8.98
CA VAL A 96 -5.36 11.22 -9.50
C VAL A 96 -5.74 12.47 -10.30
N LYS A 97 -6.62 12.32 -11.29
CA LYS A 97 -6.99 13.42 -12.22
C LYS A 97 -7.86 14.52 -11.61
N ASP A 98 -8.53 14.22 -10.48
CA ASP A 98 -9.56 15.10 -9.93
C ASP A 98 -8.99 16.44 -9.45
N ASN A 99 -9.45 17.55 -10.04
CA ASN A 99 -9.09 18.92 -9.71
C ASN A 99 -7.59 19.23 -9.71
N GLN A 100 -6.80 18.48 -10.49
CA GLN A 100 -5.38 18.75 -10.67
C GLN A 100 -4.88 18.40 -12.08
N THR A 101 -3.64 18.81 -12.39
CA THR A 101 -2.97 18.54 -13.67
C THR A 101 -1.52 18.10 -13.41
N PRO A 102 -0.85 17.48 -14.40
CA PRO A 102 0.56 17.14 -14.29
C PRO A 102 1.45 18.34 -13.90
N GLU A 103 1.15 19.52 -14.44
CA GLU A 103 1.92 20.75 -14.16
C GLU A 103 1.76 21.19 -12.69
N LYS A 104 0.53 21.11 -12.14
CA LYS A 104 0.28 21.40 -10.72
C LYS A 104 1.01 20.43 -9.81
N GLN A 105 1.00 19.14 -10.18
CA GLN A 105 1.76 18.10 -9.44
C GLN A 105 3.26 18.38 -9.48
N LYS A 106 3.80 18.66 -10.66
CA LYS A 106 5.22 18.96 -10.85
C LYS A 106 5.65 20.15 -9.99
N ALA A 107 4.94 21.28 -10.11
CA ALA A 107 5.22 22.48 -9.32
C ALA A 107 5.15 22.21 -7.81
N PHE A 108 4.17 21.38 -7.35
CA PHE A 108 4.05 21.03 -5.95
C PHE A 108 5.23 20.16 -5.49
N ALA A 109 5.57 19.10 -6.23
CA ALA A 109 6.69 18.20 -5.91
C ALA A 109 8.02 18.96 -5.82
N GLU A 110 8.29 19.85 -6.78
CA GLU A 110 9.48 20.71 -6.81
C GLU A 110 9.50 21.67 -5.61
N SER A 111 8.39 22.35 -5.32
CA SER A 111 8.29 23.31 -4.21
C SER A 111 8.51 22.66 -2.84
N LYS A 112 8.15 21.41 -2.70
CA LYS A 112 8.30 20.61 -1.46
C LYS A 112 9.53 19.71 -1.46
N ARG A 113 10.29 19.67 -2.57
CA ARG A 113 11.46 18.80 -2.75
C ARG A 113 11.13 17.32 -2.48
N ILE A 114 9.96 16.87 -2.94
CA ILE A 114 9.52 15.49 -2.77
C ILE A 114 10.26 14.62 -3.77
N GLY A 115 11.01 13.62 -3.29
CA GLY A 115 11.71 12.65 -4.12
C GLY A 115 10.84 11.49 -4.58
N GLY A 116 11.37 10.67 -5.49
CA GLY A 116 10.69 9.51 -6.06
C GLY A 116 10.16 9.75 -7.47
N GLU A 117 9.47 8.76 -8.00
CA GLU A 117 8.84 8.83 -9.32
C GLU A 117 7.44 9.41 -9.22
N PHE A 118 7.08 10.20 -10.21
CA PHE A 118 5.75 10.82 -10.30
C PHE A 118 5.09 10.44 -11.62
N VAL A 119 3.88 9.94 -11.53
CA VAL A 119 3.03 9.67 -12.68
C VAL A 119 1.64 10.27 -12.49
N PHE A 120 0.95 10.53 -13.58
CA PHE A 120 -0.38 11.11 -13.60
C PHE A 120 -1.37 10.14 -14.25
N ASP A 121 -2.41 9.77 -13.52
CA ASP A 121 -3.47 8.88 -13.99
C ASP A 121 -4.58 9.68 -14.70
N ARG A 122 -4.27 10.13 -15.94
CA ARG A 122 -5.14 11.00 -16.73
C ARG A 122 -6.52 10.40 -16.97
N ASP A 123 -6.54 9.10 -17.28
CA ASP A 123 -7.75 8.41 -17.71
C ASP A 123 -8.45 7.67 -16.55
N GLY A 124 -7.80 7.57 -15.37
CA GLY A 124 -8.30 6.84 -14.22
C GLY A 124 -8.02 5.34 -14.28
N ASN A 125 -7.10 4.91 -15.15
CA ASN A 125 -6.78 3.50 -15.34
C ASN A 125 -6.14 2.87 -14.10
N ALA A 126 -5.21 3.58 -13.47
CA ALA A 126 -4.57 3.12 -12.23
C ALA A 126 -5.54 3.14 -11.06
N VAL A 127 -6.34 4.21 -10.92
CA VAL A 127 -7.42 4.30 -9.91
C VAL A 127 -8.38 3.11 -10.02
N ALA A 128 -8.80 2.76 -11.24
CA ALA A 128 -9.69 1.62 -11.47
C ALA A 128 -9.02 0.28 -11.19
N ALA A 129 -7.78 0.06 -11.70
CA ALA A 129 -7.05 -1.20 -11.55
C ALA A 129 -6.74 -1.52 -10.08
N TYR A 130 -6.42 -0.50 -9.28
CA TYR A 130 -6.14 -0.64 -7.86
C TYR A 130 -7.37 -0.45 -6.97
N GLN A 131 -8.56 -0.24 -7.55
CA GLN A 131 -9.82 -0.02 -6.83
C GLN A 131 -9.68 1.05 -5.75
N VAL A 132 -9.01 2.16 -6.08
CA VAL A 132 -8.63 3.22 -5.13
C VAL A 132 -9.87 3.84 -4.48
N PRO A 133 -10.08 3.70 -3.16
CA PRO A 133 -11.28 4.21 -2.51
C PRO A 133 -11.24 5.73 -2.30
N HIS A 134 -10.08 6.26 -1.99
CA HIS A 134 -9.84 7.68 -1.72
C HIS A 134 -8.39 8.08 -2.01
N THR A 135 -8.09 9.36 -2.10
CA THR A 135 -6.70 9.87 -2.05
C THR A 135 -6.04 9.58 -0.70
N SER A 136 -4.72 9.63 -0.63
CA SER A 136 -3.92 9.12 0.50
C SER A 136 -4.04 7.60 0.67
N TYR A 137 -4.25 6.88 -0.46
CA TYR A 137 -4.24 5.43 -0.50
C TYR A 137 -2.83 4.94 -0.80
N LEU A 138 -2.29 4.12 0.09
CA LEU A 138 -1.03 3.44 -0.11
C LEU A 138 -1.25 1.99 -0.51
N VAL A 139 -0.43 1.55 -1.46
CA VAL A 139 -0.24 0.13 -1.80
C VAL A 139 1.24 -0.17 -1.70
N VAL A 140 1.60 -1.20 -0.95
CA VAL A 140 2.98 -1.70 -0.93
C VAL A 140 3.03 -3.04 -1.64
N VAL A 141 3.97 -3.15 -2.58
CA VAL A 141 4.20 -4.32 -3.43
C VAL A 141 5.55 -4.92 -3.09
N ASP A 142 5.64 -6.24 -2.97
CA ASP A 142 6.91 -6.94 -2.76
C ASP A 142 7.70 -7.11 -4.07
N ALA A 143 8.94 -7.61 -3.98
CA ALA A 143 9.79 -7.84 -5.14
C ALA A 143 9.25 -8.89 -6.14
N LYS A 144 8.23 -9.66 -5.75
CA LYS A 144 7.53 -10.62 -6.62
C LYS A 144 6.30 -10.01 -7.30
N GLY A 145 6.03 -8.72 -7.06
CA GLY A 145 4.87 -8.03 -7.59
C GLY A 145 3.57 -8.29 -6.83
N LYS A 146 3.63 -8.81 -5.60
CA LYS A 146 2.44 -9.05 -4.78
C LYS A 146 2.14 -7.89 -3.85
N VAL A 147 0.87 -7.55 -3.71
CA VAL A 147 0.38 -6.55 -2.77
C VAL A 147 0.49 -7.11 -1.34
N VAL A 148 1.29 -6.48 -0.50
CA VAL A 148 1.52 -6.89 0.90
C VAL A 148 0.94 -5.92 1.93
N TYR A 149 0.52 -4.75 1.48
CA TYR A 149 -0.15 -3.76 2.32
C TYR A 149 -1.02 -2.84 1.47
N THR A 150 -2.17 -2.48 2.03
CA THR A 150 -2.99 -1.37 1.56
C THR A 150 -3.51 -0.57 2.76
N GLY A 151 -3.68 0.72 2.59
CA GLY A 151 -4.23 1.58 3.65
C GLY A 151 -4.61 2.96 3.13
N VAL A 152 -5.52 3.62 3.84
CA VAL A 152 -6.00 4.97 3.53
C VAL A 152 -5.75 5.88 4.71
N GLY A 153 -5.41 7.14 4.44
CA GLY A 153 -5.36 8.21 5.44
C GLY A 153 -3.95 8.68 5.79
N GLY A 154 -3.89 9.75 6.57
CA GLY A 154 -2.65 10.47 6.88
C GLY A 154 -1.84 9.92 8.05
N LYS A 155 -2.36 8.92 8.79
CA LYS A 155 -1.71 8.36 9.99
C LYS A 155 -1.29 6.90 9.80
N GLN A 156 -0.89 6.52 8.59
CA GLN A 156 -0.43 5.17 8.31
C GLN A 156 1.00 4.99 8.82
N ASN A 157 1.32 3.80 9.32
CA ASN A 157 2.70 3.45 9.64
C ASN A 157 3.41 2.96 8.36
N VAL A 158 4.00 3.90 7.60
CA VAL A 158 4.66 3.64 6.32
C VAL A 158 5.85 2.69 6.50
N ASP A 159 6.62 2.86 7.56
CA ASP A 159 7.78 2.01 7.87
C ASP A 159 7.36 0.55 8.06
N ALA A 160 6.37 0.30 8.92
CA ALA A 160 5.84 -1.05 9.14
C ALA A 160 5.20 -1.66 7.88
N ALA A 161 4.59 -0.83 7.03
CA ALA A 161 4.04 -1.29 5.76
C ALA A 161 5.14 -1.76 4.80
N ILE A 162 6.22 -1.01 4.66
CA ILE A 162 7.37 -1.34 3.81
C ILE A 162 8.08 -2.60 4.31
N MET A 163 8.22 -2.78 5.63
CA MET A 163 8.87 -3.97 6.19
C MET A 163 8.20 -5.28 5.76
N LYS A 164 6.90 -5.27 5.43
CA LYS A 164 6.20 -6.45 4.90
C LYS A 164 6.68 -6.87 3.50
N ALA A 165 7.22 -5.93 2.73
CA ALA A 165 7.69 -6.18 1.37
C ALA A 165 9.17 -6.59 1.31
N LEU A 166 9.91 -6.40 2.40
CA LEU A 166 11.34 -6.70 2.46
C LEU A 166 11.58 -8.13 2.95
N PRO A 167 12.63 -8.84 2.46
CA PRO A 167 12.96 -10.17 2.96
C PRO A 167 13.32 -10.11 4.45
N MET A 168 12.85 -11.12 5.22
CA MET A 168 13.21 -11.29 6.61
C MET A 168 14.73 -11.43 6.73
N GLY A 169 15.38 -10.48 7.38
CA GLY A 169 16.85 -10.40 7.52
C GLY A 169 17.49 -9.09 7.05
N SER A 170 16.79 -8.30 6.24
CA SER A 170 17.30 -6.99 5.80
C SER A 170 17.12 -5.86 6.83
N ALA A 171 16.44 -6.12 7.94
CA ALA A 171 16.21 -5.16 9.01
C ALA A 171 17.42 -4.92 9.92
N MET A 172 18.46 -5.76 9.87
CA MET A 172 19.61 -5.73 10.82
C MET A 172 20.87 -5.05 10.27
N GLN A 173 20.87 -4.47 9.07
CA GLN A 173 22.11 -3.93 8.48
C GLN A 173 22.32 -2.41 8.64
N ASN A 174 21.50 -1.71 9.39
CA ASN A 174 21.66 -0.26 9.64
C ASN A 174 21.99 0.07 11.11
N GLY A 175 22.98 -0.60 11.69
CA GLY A 175 23.43 -0.31 13.06
C GLY A 175 24.92 -0.48 13.22
N SER A 176 25.74 0.15 12.37
CA SER A 176 27.18 0.26 12.64
C SER A 176 27.79 1.31 11.72
N TYR A 177 27.75 2.54 12.18
CA TYR A 177 28.84 3.53 11.98
C TYR A 177 28.69 4.63 13.02
#